data_33949d40e60779cdde1838a9b83c7e94
#
_entry.id   33949d40e60779cdde1838a9b83c7e94
#
_cell.length_a   1.000
_cell.length_b   1.000
_cell.length_c   1.000
_cell.angle_alpha   90.00
_cell.angle_beta   90.00
_cell.angle_gamma   90.00
#
_symmetry.space_group_name_H-M   'P 1'
#
loop_
_entity.id
_entity.type
_entity.pdbx_description
1 polymer ?
#
loop_
_entity_poly.entity_id
_entity_poly.type
_entity_poly.pdbx_seq_one_letter_code
_entity_poly.pdbx_strand_id
1 'polypeptide(L)'
;KNLLNLNSPTESRALDIETIAKVCAQYFNVPLADLKSKSRSQEITKARHIAMYLCRKVLAAKQQEIGLYFGGRDHSSVIHAIDTISSKIKVDQSLSRDVYSIENHF
;
A
#
# COMPACT_ATOMS: atom_id res chain seq x y z
N LYS A 1 9.10 28.23 -13.84
CA LYS A 1 9.31 27.54 -13.39
C LYS A 1 9.56 26.75 -13.16
N ASN A 2 9.58 26.95 -13.12
CA ASN A 2 9.96 26.06 -12.66
C ASN A 2 10.36 25.50 -12.38
N LEU A 3 10.48 25.86 -12.43
CA LEU A 3 11.00 25.26 -12.00
C LEU A 3 11.22 24.64 -11.59
N LEU A 4 11.29 24.98 -11.62
CA LEU A 4 11.59 24.30 -11.11
C LEU A 4 11.66 23.47 -10.71
N ASN A 5 11.75 23.66 -10.70
CA ASN A 5 11.85 22.75 -10.23
C ASN A 5 11.97 22.05 -9.84
N LEU A 6 12.24 22.37 -9.82
CA LEU A 6 12.29 21.72 -9.29
C LEU A 6 12.12 20.95 -9.11
N ASN A 7 12.06 20.99 -9.07
CA ASN A 7 11.74 20.13 -8.69
C ASN A 7 11.44 19.23 -8.73
N SER A 8 11.06 19.40 -8.72
CA SER A 8 10.75 18.21 -9.40
C SER A 8 11.14 16.90 -8.67
N PRO A 9 12.21 16.80 -7.96
CA PRO A 9 12.48 15.62 -7.13
C PRO A 9 11.36 15.35 -6.15
N THR A 10 10.73 16.39 -5.69
CA THR A 10 9.58 16.28 -4.80
C THR A 10 8.44 15.51 -5.46
N GLU A 11 8.24 15.75 -6.73
CA GLU A 11 7.19 15.07 -7.47
C GLU A 11 7.46 13.58 -7.59
N SER A 12 8.71 13.22 -7.80
CA SER A 12 9.08 11.81 -7.86
C SER A 12 8.72 11.08 -6.59
N ARG A 13 8.84 11.78 -5.45
CA ARG A 13 8.57 11.18 -4.17
C ARG A 13 7.10 11.11 -3.84
N ALA A 14 6.24 11.72 -4.66
CA ALA A 14 4.82 11.67 -4.42
C ALA A 14 4.31 10.23 -4.45
N LEU A 15 4.98 9.36 -5.20
CA LEU A 15 4.62 7.94 -5.24
C LEU A 15 5.58 7.15 -4.36
N ASP A 16 5.45 7.32 -3.06
CA ASP A 16 6.22 6.52 -2.12
C ASP A 16 5.26 5.65 -1.30
N ILE A 17 5.84 4.86 -0.41
CA ILE A 17 5.05 3.92 0.39
C ILE A 17 4.00 4.66 1.21
N GLU A 18 4.37 5.80 1.76
CA GLU A 18 3.43 6.57 2.58
C GLU A 18 2.23 7.05 1.77
N THR A 19 2.48 7.52 0.55
CA THR A 19 1.39 7.98 -0.31
C THR A 19 0.42 6.86 -0.62
N ILE A 20 0.94 5.68 -0.95
CA ILE A 20 0.08 4.53 -1.22
C ILE A 20 -0.70 4.15 0.03
N ALA A 21 -0.04 4.13 1.18
CA ALA A 21 -0.70 3.80 2.43
C ALA A 21 -1.82 4.79 2.76
N LYS A 22 -1.57 6.08 2.53
CA LYS A 22 -2.57 7.10 2.79
C LYS A 22 -3.81 6.93 1.91
N VAL A 23 -3.60 6.64 0.64
CA VAL A 23 -4.72 6.44 -0.27
C VAL A 23 -5.53 5.22 0.15
N CYS A 24 -4.86 4.14 0.52
CA CYS A 24 -5.55 2.95 1.00
C CYS A 24 -6.34 3.24 2.27
N ALA A 25 -5.74 3.97 3.20
CA ALA A 25 -6.42 4.32 4.45
C ALA A 25 -7.67 5.13 4.16
N GLN A 26 -7.59 6.10 3.26
CA GLN A 26 -8.72 6.92 2.90
C GLN A 26 -9.81 6.10 2.20
N TYR A 27 -9.40 5.23 1.31
CA TYR A 27 -10.37 4.43 0.56
C TYR A 27 -11.20 3.55 1.49
N PHE A 28 -10.55 2.95 2.49
CA PHE A 28 -11.25 2.08 3.45
C PHE A 28 -11.72 2.82 4.70
N ASN A 29 -11.49 4.13 4.74
CA ASN A 29 -11.93 4.97 5.85
C ASN A 29 -11.38 4.49 7.20
N VAL A 30 -10.09 4.19 7.22
CA VAL A 30 -9.39 3.81 8.45
C VAL A 30 -8.23 4.77 8.69
N PRO A 31 -7.82 4.97 9.95
CA PRO A 31 -6.67 5.84 10.22
C PRO A 31 -5.38 5.25 9.66
N LEU A 32 -4.53 6.11 9.14
CA LEU A 32 -3.24 5.66 8.62
C LEU A 32 -2.42 4.96 9.72
N ALA A 33 -2.48 5.49 10.93
CA ALA A 33 -1.75 4.89 12.05
C ALA A 33 -2.12 3.43 12.28
N ASP A 34 -3.39 3.08 12.01
CA ASP A 34 -3.86 1.71 12.19
C ASP A 34 -3.21 0.75 11.19
N LEU A 35 -2.90 1.22 9.99
CA LEU A 35 -2.21 0.38 9.03
C LEU A 35 -0.82 0.00 9.51
N LYS A 36 -0.22 0.87 10.31
CA LYS A 36 1.13 0.66 10.84
C LYS A 36 1.10 -0.02 12.21
N SER A 37 -0.08 -0.29 12.73
CA SER A 37 -0.25 -0.89 14.04
C SER A 37 -0.29 -2.42 13.94
N LYS A 38 -0.44 -3.06 15.08
CA LYS A 38 -0.58 -4.51 15.13
C LYS A 38 -2.02 -4.95 15.16
N SER A 39 -2.94 -4.07 14.79
CA SER A 39 -4.34 -4.40 14.77
C SER A 39 -4.62 -5.59 13.85
N ARG A 40 -5.51 -6.46 14.31
CA ARG A 40 -5.93 -7.65 13.56
C ARG A 40 -7.37 -7.54 13.08
N SER A 41 -7.95 -6.35 13.19
CA SER A 41 -9.27 -6.10 12.62
C SER A 41 -9.25 -6.47 11.13
N GLN A 42 -10.31 -7.11 10.66
CA GLN A 42 -10.36 -7.54 9.26
C GLN A 42 -10.25 -6.37 8.30
N GLU A 43 -10.90 -5.27 8.60
CA GLU A 43 -10.86 -4.11 7.74
C GLU A 43 -9.47 -3.53 7.64
N ILE A 44 -8.79 -3.40 8.78
CA ILE A 44 -7.46 -2.84 8.83
C ILE A 44 -6.47 -3.79 8.18
N THR A 45 -6.59 -5.07 8.45
CA THR A 45 -5.72 -6.08 7.85
C THR A 45 -5.87 -6.09 6.34
N LYS A 46 -7.10 -6.02 5.84
CA LYS A 46 -7.35 -5.98 4.41
C LYS A 46 -6.70 -4.75 3.78
N ALA A 47 -6.92 -3.58 4.37
CA ALA A 47 -6.35 -2.34 3.85
C ALA A 47 -4.81 -2.40 3.87
N ARG A 48 -4.24 -2.93 4.95
CA ARG A 48 -2.79 -3.07 5.07
C ARG A 48 -2.22 -3.99 4.00
N HIS A 49 -2.85 -5.14 3.79
CA HIS A 49 -2.38 -6.10 2.80
C HIS A 49 -2.45 -5.53 1.40
N ILE A 50 -3.53 -4.81 1.09
CA ILE A 50 -3.66 -4.17 -0.22
C ILE A 50 -2.58 -3.11 -0.39
N ALA A 51 -2.31 -2.33 0.66
CA ALA A 51 -1.28 -1.31 0.59
C ALA A 51 0.09 -1.95 0.33
N MET A 52 0.41 -3.04 1.01
CA MET A 52 1.67 -3.74 0.79
C MET A 52 1.76 -4.27 -0.64
N TYR A 53 0.68 -4.86 -1.12
CA TYR A 53 0.62 -5.38 -2.49
C TYR A 53 0.90 -4.27 -3.51
N LEU A 54 0.24 -3.12 -3.33
CA LEU A 54 0.41 -2.01 -4.26
C LEU A 54 1.80 -1.38 -4.16
N CYS A 55 2.38 -1.32 -2.98
CA CYS A 55 3.75 -0.84 -2.84
C CYS A 55 4.70 -1.70 -3.65
N ARG A 56 4.48 -3.00 -3.65
CA ARG A 56 5.32 -3.90 -4.44
C ARG A 56 5.04 -3.77 -5.92
N LYS A 57 3.76 -3.70 -6.29
CA LYS A 57 3.37 -3.66 -7.70
C LYS A 57 3.69 -2.33 -8.36
N VAL A 58 3.36 -1.24 -7.71
CA VAL A 58 3.48 0.10 -8.31
C VAL A 58 4.88 0.66 -8.16
N LEU A 59 5.49 0.49 -7.00
CA LEU A 59 6.79 1.08 -6.69
C LEU A 59 7.94 0.11 -6.84
N ALA A 60 7.65 -1.19 -6.94
CA ALA A 60 8.67 -2.22 -6.88
C ALA A 60 9.50 -2.09 -5.60
N ALA A 61 8.86 -1.63 -4.53
CA ALA A 61 9.53 -1.43 -3.25
C ALA A 61 10.02 -2.79 -2.72
N LYS A 62 11.14 -2.75 -2.03
CA LYS A 62 11.68 -3.97 -1.43
C LYS A 62 10.80 -4.42 -0.28
N GLN A 63 10.64 -5.72 -0.12
CA GLN A 63 9.81 -6.27 0.95
C GLN A 63 10.27 -5.79 2.31
N GLN A 64 11.58 -5.62 2.47
CA GLN A 64 12.14 -5.12 3.71
C GLN A 64 11.67 -3.70 4.01
N GLU A 65 11.67 -2.84 3.01
CA GLU A 65 11.20 -1.47 3.15
C GLU A 65 9.71 -1.43 3.50
N ILE A 66 8.95 -2.27 2.83
CA ILE A 66 7.51 -2.34 3.07
C ILE A 66 7.25 -2.78 4.51
N GLY A 67 7.97 -3.81 4.96
CA GLY A 67 7.80 -4.30 6.32
C GLY A 67 8.13 -3.26 7.37
N LEU A 68 9.21 -2.50 7.15
CA LEU A 68 9.60 -1.45 8.08
C LEU A 68 8.53 -0.37 8.19
N TYR A 69 7.98 0.04 7.07
CA TYR A 69 6.96 1.10 7.09
C TYR A 69 5.70 0.64 7.82
N PHE A 70 5.31 -0.60 7.63
CA PHE A 70 4.06 -1.11 8.21
C PHE A 70 4.25 -1.74 9.58
N GLY A 71 5.08 -1.13 10.41
CA GLY A 71 5.19 -1.51 11.80
C GLY A 71 6.32 -2.48 12.10
N GLY A 72 7.31 -2.55 11.25
CA GLY A 72 8.46 -3.42 11.49
C GLY A 72 8.14 -4.89 11.30
N ARG A 73 7.33 -5.20 10.30
CA ARG A 73 6.96 -6.58 10.00
C ARG A 73 8.11 -7.27 9.28
N ASP A 74 8.22 -8.56 9.50
CA ASP A 74 9.31 -9.30 8.88
C ASP A 74 9.00 -9.62 7.41
N HIS A 75 9.99 -10.13 6.75
CA HIS A 75 9.97 -10.48 5.35
C HIS A 75 8.83 -11.44 5.01
N SER A 76 8.69 -12.47 5.84
CA SER A 76 7.68 -13.51 5.60
C SER A 76 6.27 -12.94 5.67
N SER A 77 6.02 -12.04 6.61
CA SER A 77 4.71 -11.42 6.75
C SER A 77 4.36 -10.60 5.53
N VAL A 78 5.33 -9.86 5.00
CA VAL A 78 5.10 -9.02 3.82
C VAL A 78 4.82 -9.91 2.61
N ILE A 79 5.60 -10.94 2.41
CA ILE A 79 5.42 -11.87 1.29
C ILE A 79 4.04 -12.51 1.39
N HIS A 80 3.66 -12.96 2.58
CA HIS A 80 2.36 -13.57 2.79
C HIS A 80 1.22 -12.61 2.43
N ALA A 81 1.32 -11.36 2.85
CA ALA A 81 0.29 -10.37 2.56
C ALA A 81 0.16 -10.14 1.06
N ILE A 82 1.28 -9.98 0.38
CA ILE A 82 1.28 -9.75 -1.06
C ILE A 82 0.70 -10.95 -1.80
N ASP A 83 1.11 -12.15 -1.41
CA ASP A 83 0.60 -13.37 -2.05
C ASP A 83 -0.89 -13.55 -1.80
N THR A 84 -1.35 -13.22 -0.61
CA THR A 84 -2.77 -13.31 -0.28
C THR A 84 -3.60 -12.45 -1.22
N ILE A 85 -3.21 -11.19 -1.40
CA ILE A 85 -3.95 -10.29 -2.28
C ILE A 85 -3.82 -10.74 -3.73
N SER A 86 -2.64 -11.12 -4.16
CA SER A 86 -2.41 -11.56 -5.52
C SER A 86 -3.30 -12.75 -5.89
N SER A 87 -3.47 -13.68 -4.95
CA SER A 87 -4.31 -14.86 -5.17
C SER A 87 -5.79 -14.52 -5.14
N LYS A 88 -6.20 -13.70 -4.18
CA LYS A 88 -7.61 -13.38 -4.00
C LYS A 88 -8.18 -12.52 -5.11
N ILE A 89 -7.36 -11.68 -5.71
CA ILE A 89 -7.81 -10.83 -6.82
C ILE A 89 -8.41 -11.68 -7.93
N LYS A 90 -7.90 -12.88 -8.12
CA LYS A 90 -8.33 -13.76 -9.21
C LYS A 90 -9.72 -14.33 -9.00
N VAL A 91 -10.17 -14.41 -7.76
CA VAL A 91 -11.45 -15.07 -7.44
C VAL A 91 -12.45 -14.19 -6.71
N ASP A 92 -12.01 -13.05 -6.20
CA ASP A 92 -12.86 -12.13 -5.45
C ASP A 92 -13.02 -10.83 -6.22
N GLN A 93 -14.17 -10.68 -6.87
CA GLN A 93 -14.41 -9.51 -7.70
C GLN A 93 -14.48 -8.23 -6.89
N SER A 94 -15.01 -8.29 -5.69
CA SER A 94 -15.08 -7.12 -4.82
C SER A 94 -13.69 -6.61 -4.48
N LEU A 95 -12.80 -7.53 -4.11
CA LEU A 95 -11.42 -7.17 -3.81
C LEU A 95 -10.71 -6.64 -5.04
N SER A 96 -10.90 -7.29 -6.16
CA SER A 96 -10.29 -6.86 -7.41
C SER A 96 -10.71 -5.44 -7.78
N ARG A 97 -11.98 -5.13 -7.57
CA ARG A 97 -12.51 -3.80 -7.84
C ARG A 97 -11.89 -2.76 -6.92
N ASP A 98 -11.77 -3.10 -5.63
CA ASP A 98 -11.16 -2.19 -4.67
C ASP A 98 -9.71 -1.90 -5.03
N VAL A 99 -8.95 -2.94 -5.33
CA VAL A 99 -7.54 -2.80 -5.69
C VAL A 99 -7.39 -1.95 -6.95
N TYR A 100 -8.22 -2.22 -7.95
CA TYR A 100 -8.17 -1.49 -9.20
C TYR A 100 -8.49 -0.01 -8.98
N SER A 101 -9.51 0.27 -8.18
CA SER A 101 -9.91 1.65 -7.90
C SER A 101 -8.79 2.42 -7.19
N ILE A 102 -8.14 1.78 -6.23
CA ILE A 102 -7.04 2.41 -5.51
C ILE A 102 -5.85 2.62 -6.44
N GLU A 103 -5.55 1.62 -7.24
CA GLU A 103 -4.41 1.68 -8.15
C GLU A 103 -4.56 2.81 -9.15
N ASN A 104 -5.79 3.13 -9.55
CA ASN A 104 -6.06 4.20 -10.50
C ASN A 104 -5.72 5.58 -9.95
N HIS A 105 -5.45 5.70 -8.66
CA HIS A 105 -5.00 6.97 -8.09
C HIS A 105 -3.54 7.27 -8.40
N PHE A 106 -2.83 6.33 -8.92
CA PHE A 106 -1.39 6.46 -9.19
C PHE A 106 -1.05 6.37 -10.70
#